data_78127a3b2992e025c417e6de6740fd88
#
_entry.id   78127a3b2992e025c417e6de6740fd88
#
_cell.length_a   1.000
_cell.length_b   1.000
_cell.length_c   1.000
_cell.angle_alpha   90.00
_cell.angle_beta   90.00
_cell.angle_gamma   90.00
#
_symmetry.space_group_name_H-M   'P 1'
#
loop_
_entity.id
_entity.type
_entity.pdbx_description
1 polymer ?
#
loop_
_entity_poly.entity_id
_entity_poly.type
_entity_poly.pdbx_seq_one_letter_code
_entity_poly.pdbx_strand_id
1 'polypeptide(L)' 'MEKPAIEGGTPVREQKIYYGHQYIDEADIQAVVDVLRSDYLTCGPKIAELEKKLCELTGAKYAVVCSNGTAGLHI' A
#
# COMPACT_ATOMS: atom_id res chain seq x y z
N MET A 1 -21.77 -38.10 -0.22
CA MET A 1 -21.27 -36.74 -0.55
C MET A 1 -21.31 -35.87 0.69
N GLU A 2 -20.23 -35.22 1.00
CA GLU A 2 -20.18 -34.29 2.13
C GLU A 2 -21.09 -33.10 1.89
N LYS A 3 -21.73 -32.60 2.94
CA LYS A 3 -22.53 -31.37 2.86
C LYS A 3 -21.61 -30.16 2.74
N PRO A 4 -22.02 -29.13 1.98
CA PRO A 4 -21.34 -27.83 2.02
C PRO A 4 -21.32 -27.27 3.45
N ALA A 5 -20.31 -26.48 3.79
CA ALA A 5 -20.20 -25.90 5.13
C ALA A 5 -21.43 -25.06 5.50
N ILE A 6 -22.03 -24.35 4.54
CA ILE A 6 -23.24 -23.55 4.75
C ILE A 6 -24.46 -24.37 5.16
N GLU A 7 -24.47 -25.68 4.84
CA GLU A 7 -25.54 -26.62 5.19
C GLU A 7 -25.17 -27.52 6.38
N GLY A 8 -24.16 -27.14 7.15
CA GLY A 8 -23.71 -27.86 8.33
C GLY A 8 -22.53 -28.79 8.10
N GLY A 9 -21.92 -28.78 6.94
CA GLY A 9 -20.70 -29.51 6.66
C GLY A 9 -19.46 -28.88 7.27
N THR A 10 -18.31 -29.57 7.13
CA THR A 10 -17.04 -29.03 7.61
C THR A 10 -16.46 -28.02 6.62
N PRO A 11 -16.15 -26.80 7.05
CA PRO A 11 -15.50 -25.83 6.16
C PRO A 11 -14.08 -26.27 5.82
N VAL A 12 -13.63 -25.93 4.62
CA VAL A 12 -12.25 -26.18 4.18
C VAL A 12 -11.26 -25.44 5.07
N ARG A 13 -11.68 -24.30 5.62
CA ARG A 13 -10.85 -23.43 6.44
C ARG A 13 -11.70 -22.81 7.55
N GLU A 14 -11.18 -22.80 8.77
CA GLU A 14 -11.91 -22.20 9.91
C GLU A 14 -11.88 -20.68 9.89
N GLN A 15 -10.76 -20.09 9.47
CA GLN A 15 -10.61 -18.66 9.41
C GLN A 15 -10.95 -18.12 8.03
N LYS A 16 -11.65 -16.98 8.01
CA LYS A 16 -12.04 -16.33 6.77
C LYS A 16 -10.81 -15.83 6.00
N ILE A 17 -10.81 -16.02 4.69
CA ILE A 17 -9.84 -15.42 3.79
C ILE A 17 -10.45 -14.14 3.24
N TYR A 18 -9.81 -13.01 3.53
CA TYR A 18 -10.27 -11.71 3.04
C TYR A 18 -9.79 -11.48 1.61
N TYR A 19 -10.49 -10.58 0.90
CA TYR A 19 -10.17 -10.22 -0.48
C TYR A 19 -8.74 -9.67 -0.62
N GLY A 20 -8.33 -8.85 0.33
CA GLY A 20 -6.98 -8.29 0.32
C GLY A 20 -6.55 -7.86 1.71
N HIS A 21 -5.26 -7.79 1.89
CA HIS A 21 -4.66 -7.34 3.14
C HIS A 21 -3.34 -6.65 2.82
N GLN A 22 -3.06 -5.54 3.50
CA GLN A 22 -1.79 -4.85 3.37
C GLN A 22 -0.66 -5.66 4.00
N TYR A 23 0.53 -5.49 3.47
CA TYR A 23 1.76 -6.00 4.06
C TYR A 23 2.59 -4.82 4.55
N ILE A 24 2.81 -4.75 5.85
CA ILE A 24 3.60 -3.69 6.50
C ILE A 24 4.62 -4.36 7.41
N ASP A 25 5.89 -4.03 7.23
CA ASP A 25 6.98 -4.52 8.06
C ASP A 25 7.56 -3.41 8.95
N GLU A 26 8.55 -3.76 9.77
CA GLU A 26 9.18 -2.81 10.67
C GLU A 26 9.91 -1.68 9.93
N ALA A 27 10.46 -1.96 8.76
CA ALA A 27 11.10 -0.92 7.95
C ALA A 27 10.09 0.14 7.50
N ASP A 28 8.88 -0.27 7.13
CA ASP A 28 7.79 0.65 6.76
C ASP A 28 7.40 1.51 7.95
N ILE A 29 7.23 0.90 9.12
CA ILE A 29 6.85 1.61 10.35
C ILE A 29 7.93 2.62 10.73
N GLN A 30 9.21 2.23 10.66
CA GLN A 30 10.32 3.12 10.99
C GLN A 30 10.41 4.30 10.02
N ALA A 31 10.16 4.08 8.74
CA ALA A 31 10.15 5.14 7.74
C ALA A 31 9.09 6.21 8.07
N VAL A 32 7.89 5.79 8.48
CA VAL A 32 6.83 6.71 8.89
C VAL A 32 7.20 7.45 10.17
N VAL A 33 7.76 6.75 11.17
CA VAL A 33 8.23 7.36 12.42
C VAL A 33 9.27 8.45 12.13
N ASP A 34 10.23 8.16 11.25
CA ASP A 34 11.28 9.11 10.90
C ASP A 34 10.72 10.39 10.26
N VAL A 35 9.72 10.25 9.38
CA VAL A 35 9.04 11.41 8.77
C VAL A 35 8.28 12.21 9.82
N LEU A 36 7.56 11.53 10.74
CA LEU A 36 6.82 12.20 11.82
C LEU A 36 7.74 12.99 12.76
N ARG A 37 8.98 12.55 12.92
CA ARG A 37 9.98 13.22 13.75
C ARG A 37 10.81 14.25 12.99
N SER A 38 10.63 14.33 11.66
CA SER A 38 11.35 15.30 10.84
C SER A 38 10.70 16.68 10.90
N ASP A 39 11.40 17.69 10.39
CA ASP A 39 10.88 19.05 10.32
C ASP A 39 9.86 19.25 9.20
N TYR A 40 9.77 18.30 8.25
CA TYR A 40 8.93 18.40 7.06
C TYR A 40 7.93 17.26 7.02
N LEU A 41 6.82 17.40 7.75
CA LEU A 41 5.74 16.41 7.75
C LEU A 41 4.94 16.44 6.44
N THR A 42 4.69 17.63 5.91
CA THR A 42 3.98 17.81 4.65
C THR A 42 4.91 18.38 3.59
N CYS A 43 4.74 17.93 2.34
CA CYS A 43 5.54 18.43 1.20
C CYS A 43 7.06 18.33 1.43
N GLY A 44 7.49 17.31 2.18
CA GLY A 44 8.88 17.11 2.49
C GLY A 44 9.65 16.31 1.43
N PRO A 45 10.90 15.93 1.71
CA PRO A 45 11.76 15.27 0.74
C PRO A 45 11.30 13.86 0.34
N LYS A 46 10.40 13.23 1.11
CA LYS A 46 9.91 11.88 0.81
C LYS A 46 9.09 11.81 -0.48
N ILE A 47 8.42 12.90 -0.87
CA ILE A 47 7.68 12.95 -2.14
C ILE A 47 8.66 12.83 -3.31
N ALA A 48 9.71 13.64 -3.32
CA ALA A 48 10.74 13.58 -4.36
C ALA A 48 11.46 12.23 -4.38
N GLU A 49 11.71 11.67 -3.22
CA GLU A 49 12.33 10.34 -3.08
C GLU A 49 11.45 9.26 -3.69
N LEU A 50 10.14 9.28 -3.44
CA LEU A 50 9.20 8.34 -4.03
C LEU A 50 9.14 8.50 -5.56
N GLU A 51 9.06 9.73 -6.05
CA GLU A 51 9.04 10.00 -7.49
C GLU A 51 10.30 9.44 -8.18
N LYS A 52 11.46 9.63 -7.57
CA LYS A 52 12.73 9.10 -8.07
C LYS A 52 12.72 7.56 -8.09
N LYS A 53 12.24 6.92 -7.03
CA LYS A 53 12.14 5.46 -6.95
C LYS A 53 11.21 4.90 -8.02
N LEU A 54 10.09 5.56 -8.28
CA LEU A 54 9.16 5.14 -9.33
C LEU A 54 9.80 5.23 -10.72
N CYS A 55 10.58 6.29 -10.98
CA CYS A 55 11.33 6.40 -12.23
C CYS A 55 12.35 5.28 -12.40
N GLU A 56 13.08 4.95 -11.32
CA GLU A 56 14.07 3.87 -11.33
C GLU A 56 13.40 2.51 -11.59
N LEU A 57 12.25 2.25 -10.95
CA LEU A 57 11.53 0.98 -11.06
C LEU A 57 10.93 0.78 -12.44
N THR A 58 10.32 1.81 -13.01
CA THR A 58 9.53 1.73 -14.25
C THR A 58 10.32 2.10 -15.50
N GLY A 59 11.46 2.76 -15.36
CA GLY A 59 12.20 3.32 -16.48
C GLY A 59 11.61 4.62 -17.04
N ALA A 60 10.56 5.16 -16.41
CA ALA A 60 9.97 6.42 -16.82
C ALA A 60 10.93 7.57 -16.57
N LYS A 61 10.88 8.59 -17.44
CA LYS A 61 11.73 9.77 -17.32
C LYS A 61 11.28 10.67 -16.18
N TYR A 62 9.97 10.74 -15.94
CA TYR A 62 9.35 11.57 -14.91
C TYR A 62 8.29 10.78 -14.15
N ALA A 63 8.06 11.16 -12.91
CA ALA A 63 6.97 10.66 -12.08
C ALA A 63 6.41 11.81 -11.26
N VAL A 64 5.10 11.84 -11.08
CA VAL A 64 4.41 12.86 -10.28
C VAL A 64 3.51 12.15 -9.27
N VAL A 65 3.71 12.46 -8.00
CA VAL A 65 2.87 11.93 -6.91
C VAL A 65 1.67 12.86 -6.71
N CYS A 66 0.50 12.27 -6.55
CA CYS A 66 -0.74 13.00 -6.30
C CYS A 66 -1.55 12.30 -5.21
N SER A 67 -2.55 13.00 -4.66
CA SER A 67 -3.31 12.51 -3.51
C SER A 67 -4.21 11.31 -3.79
N ASN A 68 -4.66 11.17 -5.04
CA ASN A 68 -5.53 10.08 -5.47
C ASN A 68 -5.56 9.98 -6.99
N GLY A 69 -6.22 8.93 -7.51
CA GLY A 69 -6.31 8.70 -8.94
C GLY A 69 -7.08 9.77 -9.70
N THR A 70 -8.10 10.36 -9.10
CA THR A 70 -8.87 11.45 -9.71
C THR A 70 -7.99 12.68 -9.95
N ALA A 71 -7.17 13.05 -8.96
CA ALA A 71 -6.19 14.12 -9.11
C ALA A 71 -5.17 13.79 -10.22
N GLY A 72 -4.73 12.52 -10.29
CA GLY A 72 -3.83 12.05 -11.34
C GLY A 72 -4.40 12.19 -12.73
N LEU A 73 -5.69 11.89 -12.90
CA LEU A 73 -6.37 12.05 -14.19
C LEU A 73 -6.57 13.52 -14.56
N HIS A 74 -6.69 14.40 -13.57
CA HIS A 74 -6.88 15.84 -13.78
C HIS A 74 -5.63 16.52 -14.31
N ILE A 75 -4.48 16.14 -13.79
CA ILE A 75 -3.20 16.70 -14.22
C ILE A 75 -2.66 15.97 -15.45
#